data_8b28cfa419a4d4f570e2741c481d6eca
#
_entry.id   8b28cfa419a4d4f570e2741c481d6eca
#
_cell.length_a   1.000
_cell.length_b   1.000
_cell.length_c   1.000
_cell.angle_alpha   90.00
_cell.angle_beta   90.00
_cell.angle_gamma   90.00
#
_symmetry.space_group_name_H-M   'P 1'
#
loop_
_entity.id
_entity.type
_entity.pdbx_description
1 polymer ?
#
loop_
_entity_poly.entity_id
_entity_poly.type
_entity_poly.pdbx_seq_one_letter_code
_entity_poly.pdbx_strand_id
1 'polypeptide(L)'
;MTADNGWLGLNLAREEDWGLLNPWLQQDGDLSEWGHVEDALLGRDAKALVARGRLMGLPVSFLPRKVIAESTGVSEILGGAPVFEFTSDAQATLRHFNTAQSMSDLKVVDLSALWAGPLCAHLLHQCGMQVTTVTSSHRPDGAAQGSPTLYKVLHRGHNHLELDFSSQEDLRRLADLLHNADVVIEGSRPRALRALDLDRDSLLPGGKQLWLSLTAYGRRAPFGDWVGFGDDVALAGGLFCQNKEGTPEFIGDAVADPLSGIFAALAIVKLVQRDASGLLDLSLFAVASHCRKKIHSSGGTMSDEYHRPNLRC
;
A
#
# COMPACT_ATOMS: atom_id res chain seq x y z
N MET A 1 -2.79 17.59 -10.10
CA MET A 1 -2.40 18.14 -11.42
C MET A 1 -3.57 18.08 -12.38
N THR A 2 -3.75 19.06 -13.22
CA THR A 2 -4.90 19.22 -14.12
C THR A 2 -4.58 18.67 -15.52
N ALA A 3 -5.52 17.90 -16.09
CA ALA A 3 -5.50 17.49 -17.49
C ALA A 3 -6.88 17.80 -18.11
N ASP A 4 -7.06 17.63 -19.42
CA ASP A 4 -8.26 18.10 -20.13
C ASP A 4 -9.58 17.59 -19.54
N ASN A 5 -9.66 16.31 -19.17
CA ASN A 5 -10.90 15.67 -18.75
C ASN A 5 -10.97 15.34 -17.24
N GLY A 6 -9.98 15.79 -16.45
CA GLY A 6 -9.97 15.51 -15.01
C GLY A 6 -8.68 15.90 -14.32
N TRP A 7 -8.47 15.30 -13.18
CA TRP A 7 -7.29 15.49 -12.34
C TRP A 7 -6.44 14.21 -12.33
N LEU A 8 -5.14 14.39 -12.29
CA LEU A 8 -4.18 13.31 -12.10
C LEU A 8 -3.60 13.37 -10.69
N GLY A 9 -3.67 12.26 -9.97
CA GLY A 9 -2.82 12.00 -8.82
C GLY A 9 -1.58 11.28 -9.28
N LEU A 10 -0.41 11.85 -9.05
CA LEU A 10 0.88 11.28 -9.40
C LEU A 10 1.76 11.30 -8.15
N ASN A 11 2.32 10.16 -7.82
CA ASN A 11 3.24 10.01 -6.70
C ASN A 11 4.56 9.44 -7.21
N LEU A 12 5.65 10.18 -7.08
CA LEU A 12 6.99 9.79 -7.54
C LEU A 12 7.86 9.47 -6.32
N ALA A 13 7.42 8.50 -5.53
CA ALA A 13 8.09 8.10 -4.29
C ALA A 13 9.44 7.38 -4.51
N ARG A 14 9.74 6.95 -5.73
CA ARG A 14 10.97 6.24 -6.07
C ARG A 14 11.77 7.06 -7.06
N GLU A 15 13.10 7.03 -6.94
CA GLU A 15 13.99 7.77 -7.85
C GLU A 15 13.80 7.33 -9.32
N GLU A 16 13.58 6.04 -9.55
CA GLU A 16 13.31 5.51 -10.88
C GLU A 16 12.03 6.03 -11.53
N ASP A 17 11.04 6.48 -10.75
CA ASP A 17 9.78 7.03 -11.30
C ASP A 17 10.01 8.31 -12.10
N TRP A 18 10.93 9.17 -11.65
CA TRP A 18 11.30 10.39 -12.37
C TRP A 18 11.90 10.11 -13.74
N GLY A 19 12.68 9.05 -13.87
CA GLY A 19 13.25 8.61 -15.15
C GLY A 19 12.21 8.13 -16.16
N LEU A 20 11.02 7.76 -15.70
CA LEU A 20 9.92 7.31 -16.55
C LEU A 20 9.04 8.45 -17.09
N LEU A 21 9.20 9.69 -16.62
CA LEU A 21 8.32 10.80 -17.02
C LEU A 21 8.39 11.14 -18.51
N ASN A 22 9.60 11.27 -19.08
CA ASN A 22 9.77 11.55 -20.50
C ASN A 22 9.18 10.46 -21.40
N PRO A 23 9.49 9.16 -21.21
CA PRO A 23 8.82 8.08 -21.95
C PRO A 23 7.30 8.06 -21.74
N TRP A 24 6.82 8.29 -20.51
CA TRP A 24 5.40 8.33 -20.19
C TRP A 24 4.68 9.42 -20.95
N LEU A 25 5.25 10.62 -20.98
CA LEU A 25 4.69 11.77 -21.66
C LEU A 25 5.01 11.79 -23.18
N GLN A 26 5.83 10.85 -23.66
CA GLN A 26 6.26 10.78 -25.06
C GLN A 26 6.84 12.10 -25.56
N GLN A 27 7.72 12.69 -24.79
CA GLN A 27 8.41 13.94 -25.11
C GLN A 27 9.82 13.91 -24.54
N ASP A 28 10.66 14.81 -25.06
CA ASP A 28 11.96 15.10 -24.49
C ASP A 28 11.87 16.45 -23.77
N GLY A 29 12.48 16.55 -22.59
CA GLY A 29 12.49 17.79 -21.82
C GLY A 29 13.00 17.60 -20.41
N ASP A 30 13.23 18.73 -19.75
CA ASP A 30 13.55 18.74 -18.33
C ASP A 30 12.26 18.58 -17.51
N LEU A 31 12.10 17.43 -16.88
CA LEU A 31 11.00 17.09 -15.97
C LEU A 31 11.49 16.84 -14.54
N SER A 32 12.61 17.45 -14.17
CA SER A 32 13.21 17.29 -12.82
C SER A 32 12.44 18.01 -11.70
N GLU A 33 11.52 18.92 -12.07
CA GLU A 33 10.72 19.68 -11.10
C GLU A 33 9.22 19.53 -11.37
N TRP A 34 8.42 19.58 -10.31
CA TRP A 34 6.96 19.41 -10.38
C TRP A 34 6.27 20.44 -11.29
N GLY A 35 6.75 21.68 -11.35
CA GLY A 35 6.19 22.71 -12.24
C GLY A 35 6.29 22.32 -13.71
N HIS A 36 7.44 21.79 -14.14
CA HIS A 36 7.62 21.30 -15.51
C HIS A 36 6.72 20.09 -15.83
N VAL A 37 6.52 19.19 -14.85
CA VAL A 37 5.60 18.05 -15.01
C VAL A 37 4.17 18.54 -15.14
N GLU A 38 3.75 19.53 -14.35
CA GLU A 38 2.40 20.10 -14.41
C GLU A 38 2.13 20.76 -15.76
N ASP A 39 3.04 21.59 -16.23
CA ASP A 39 2.95 22.23 -17.55
C ASP A 39 2.86 21.20 -18.68
N ALA A 40 3.65 20.12 -18.59
CA ALA A 40 3.64 19.06 -19.58
C ALA A 40 2.35 18.22 -19.59
N LEU A 41 1.54 18.27 -18.54
CA LEU A 41 0.25 17.57 -18.45
C LEU A 41 -0.91 18.39 -19.01
N LEU A 42 -0.76 19.70 -19.14
CA LEU A 42 -1.81 20.59 -19.65
C LEU A 42 -2.22 20.18 -21.07
N GLY A 43 -3.53 20.15 -21.32
CA GLY A 43 -4.08 19.81 -22.64
C GLY A 43 -4.00 18.32 -23.01
N ARG A 44 -3.60 17.44 -22.12
CA ARG A 44 -3.50 16.00 -22.38
C ARG A 44 -4.69 15.23 -21.79
N ASP A 45 -5.04 14.12 -22.41
CA ASP A 45 -6.08 13.20 -21.92
C ASP A 45 -5.60 12.45 -20.69
N ALA A 46 -6.19 12.75 -19.53
CA ALA A 46 -5.85 12.13 -18.25
C ALA A 46 -6.06 10.61 -18.26
N LYS A 47 -7.11 10.10 -18.91
CA LYS A 47 -7.38 8.66 -18.96
C LYS A 47 -6.32 7.93 -19.77
N ALA A 48 -5.91 8.49 -20.90
CA ALA A 48 -4.82 7.93 -21.72
C ALA A 48 -3.50 7.93 -20.96
N LEU A 49 -3.20 9.02 -20.24
CA LEU A 49 -2.01 9.12 -19.40
C LEU A 49 -2.01 8.08 -18.28
N VAL A 50 -3.12 7.92 -17.56
CA VAL A 50 -3.23 6.91 -16.50
C VAL A 50 -3.08 5.49 -17.06
N ALA A 51 -3.74 5.18 -18.16
CA ALA A 51 -3.61 3.85 -18.79
C ALA A 51 -2.15 3.53 -19.14
N ARG A 52 -1.44 4.48 -19.75
CA ARG A 52 -0.02 4.32 -20.08
C ARG A 52 0.87 4.26 -18.83
N GLY A 53 0.65 5.13 -17.86
CA GLY A 53 1.43 5.15 -16.62
C GLY A 53 1.33 3.83 -15.85
N ARG A 54 0.14 3.25 -15.77
CA ARG A 54 -0.08 1.93 -15.15
C ARG A 54 0.67 0.81 -15.86
N LEU A 55 0.69 0.82 -17.21
CA LEU A 55 1.50 -0.15 -17.98
C LEU A 55 3.00 0.00 -17.71
N MET A 56 3.46 1.21 -17.48
CA MET A 56 4.86 1.50 -17.17
C MET A 56 5.20 1.31 -15.68
N GLY A 57 4.21 1.04 -14.82
CA GLY A 57 4.39 0.88 -13.39
C GLY A 57 4.54 2.19 -12.61
N LEU A 58 4.07 3.30 -13.19
CA LEU A 58 3.98 4.58 -12.47
C LEU A 58 2.78 4.57 -11.51
N PRO A 59 2.93 5.11 -10.31
CA PRO A 59 1.84 5.33 -9.37
C PRO A 59 1.02 6.55 -9.80
N VAL A 60 -0.01 6.28 -10.58
CA VAL A 60 -0.84 7.33 -11.18
C VAL A 60 -2.32 6.98 -11.08
N SER A 61 -3.13 7.95 -10.70
CA SER A 61 -4.58 7.82 -10.55
C SER A 61 -5.34 8.92 -11.29
N PHE A 62 -6.61 8.68 -11.55
CA PHE A 62 -7.50 9.59 -12.26
C PHE A 62 -8.70 9.97 -11.40
N LEU A 63 -9.00 11.25 -11.36
CA LEU A 63 -10.22 11.79 -10.76
C LEU A 63 -10.98 12.61 -11.82
N PRO A 64 -12.16 12.14 -12.27
CA PRO A 64 -12.99 12.88 -13.23
C PRO A 64 -13.46 14.22 -12.70
N ARG A 65 -13.52 15.27 -13.52
CA ARG A 65 -14.04 16.60 -13.10
C ARG A 65 -15.47 16.55 -12.58
N LYS A 66 -16.32 15.69 -13.12
CA LYS A 66 -17.73 15.56 -12.73
C LYS A 66 -17.94 14.86 -11.37
N VAL A 67 -16.96 14.11 -10.89
CA VAL A 67 -17.06 13.37 -9.62
C VAL A 67 -16.95 14.26 -8.39
N ILE A 68 -16.53 15.48 -8.58
CA ILE A 68 -16.45 16.49 -7.52
C ILE A 68 -17.84 16.79 -6.93
N ALA A 69 -18.91 16.67 -7.71
CA ALA A 69 -20.28 16.89 -7.26
C ALA A 69 -21.03 15.59 -6.88
N GLU A 70 -20.65 14.47 -7.47
CA GLU A 70 -21.31 13.17 -7.30
C GLU A 70 -20.27 12.06 -7.11
N SER A 71 -20.16 11.57 -5.96
CA SER A 71 -19.23 10.62 -5.35
C SER A 71 -19.01 9.25 -6.03
N THR A 72 -18.92 9.08 -7.34
CA THR A 72 -19.07 7.77 -7.98
C THR A 72 -17.96 7.29 -8.95
N GLY A 73 -16.90 8.03 -9.23
CA GLY A 73 -16.07 7.76 -10.42
C GLY A 73 -15.22 6.49 -10.46
N VAL A 74 -14.48 6.13 -9.44
CA VAL A 74 -13.60 4.93 -9.45
C VAL A 74 -14.23 3.81 -8.62
N SER A 75 -15.11 4.15 -7.70
CA SER A 75 -15.88 3.19 -6.90
C SER A 75 -16.78 2.28 -7.76
N GLU A 76 -17.18 2.71 -8.97
CA GLU A 76 -17.98 1.88 -9.88
C GLU A 76 -17.14 0.82 -10.62
N ILE A 77 -15.86 1.10 -10.90
CA ILE A 77 -14.98 0.14 -11.59
C ILE A 77 -14.51 -0.96 -10.64
N LEU A 78 -14.29 -0.64 -9.37
CA LEU A 78 -13.92 -1.58 -8.31
C LEU A 78 -15.08 -1.90 -7.37
N GLY A 79 -16.26 -1.47 -7.72
CA GLY A 79 -17.61 -1.83 -7.29
C GLY A 79 -17.77 -2.29 -5.86
N GLY A 80 -17.62 -1.40 -4.86
CA GLY A 80 -17.99 -1.76 -3.50
C GLY A 80 -17.17 -2.90 -2.88
N ALA A 81 -15.93 -3.11 -3.36
CA ALA A 81 -15.02 -4.12 -2.83
C ALA A 81 -14.95 -4.00 -1.29
N PRO A 82 -15.01 -5.11 -0.56
CA PRO A 82 -14.81 -5.10 0.88
C PRO A 82 -13.43 -4.51 1.22
N VAL A 83 -13.28 -3.95 2.42
CA VAL A 83 -12.02 -3.35 2.88
C VAL A 83 -10.86 -4.33 2.75
N PHE A 84 -11.16 -5.60 2.94
CA PHE A 84 -10.25 -6.72 2.72
C PHE A 84 -11.01 -7.96 2.27
N GLU A 85 -10.36 -8.82 1.52
CA GLU A 85 -10.83 -10.17 1.21
C GLU A 85 -9.99 -11.18 2.02
N PHE A 86 -10.65 -12.12 2.67
CA PHE A 86 -9.98 -13.20 3.40
C PHE A 86 -10.32 -14.54 2.77
N THR A 87 -9.30 -15.22 2.27
CA THR A 87 -9.40 -16.58 1.76
C THR A 87 -8.85 -17.53 2.81
N SER A 88 -9.75 -18.21 3.51
CA SER A 88 -9.39 -19.19 4.55
C SER A 88 -8.85 -20.48 3.90
N ASP A 89 -7.87 -21.07 4.55
CA ASP A 89 -7.41 -22.42 4.25
C ASP A 89 -8.42 -23.41 4.82
N ALA A 90 -9.31 -23.91 4.00
CA ALA A 90 -10.47 -24.73 4.42
C ALA A 90 -10.15 -26.03 5.19
N GLN A 91 -8.89 -26.42 5.35
CA GLN A 91 -8.44 -27.62 6.06
C GLN A 91 -7.25 -27.42 7.01
N ALA A 92 -6.68 -26.23 7.06
CA ALA A 92 -5.60 -25.95 7.99
C ALA A 92 -6.16 -25.41 9.29
N THR A 93 -6.27 -26.26 10.31
CA THR A 93 -6.15 -25.73 11.66
C THR A 93 -4.81 -25.03 11.72
N LEU A 94 -4.78 -23.73 12.06
CA LEU A 94 -3.56 -23.09 12.53
C LEU A 94 -2.81 -24.07 13.44
N ARG A 95 -1.49 -24.03 13.45
CA ARG A 95 -0.78 -24.55 14.64
C ARG A 95 -1.59 -24.03 15.79
N HIS A 96 -2.37 -24.88 16.45
CA HIS A 96 -3.32 -24.45 17.46
C HIS A 96 -2.75 -23.22 18.14
N PHE A 97 -3.29 -22.02 17.85
CA PHE A 97 -3.19 -20.95 18.81
C PHE A 97 -3.96 -21.53 19.98
N ASN A 98 -3.31 -22.42 20.71
CA ASN A 98 -3.83 -22.82 21.97
C ASN A 98 -4.22 -21.51 22.64
N THR A 99 -5.45 -21.34 23.04
CA THR A 99 -5.92 -20.13 23.73
C THR A 99 -5.04 -19.76 24.94
N ALA A 100 -4.07 -20.61 25.28
CA ALA A 100 -2.99 -20.42 26.23
C ALA A 100 -1.69 -19.85 25.62
N GLN A 101 -1.55 -19.73 24.25
CA GLN A 101 -0.35 -19.17 23.64
C GLN A 101 -0.43 -17.63 23.68
N SER A 102 0.56 -17.02 24.30
CA SER A 102 0.67 -15.56 24.38
C SER A 102 0.93 -14.96 22.99
N MET A 103 0.44 -13.75 22.73
CA MET A 103 0.83 -12.98 21.52
C MET A 103 2.34 -12.86 21.37
N SER A 104 3.09 -12.94 22.49
CA SER A 104 4.56 -12.91 22.51
C SER A 104 5.25 -14.11 21.86
N ASP A 105 4.52 -15.18 21.62
CA ASP A 105 5.09 -16.38 20.98
C ASP A 105 4.95 -16.35 19.46
N LEU A 106 4.15 -15.41 18.95
CA LEU A 106 3.89 -15.27 17.52
C LEU A 106 5.01 -14.56 16.79
N LYS A 107 5.44 -15.14 15.68
CA LYS A 107 6.50 -14.64 14.81
C LYS A 107 5.90 -13.97 13.59
N VAL A 108 6.22 -12.70 13.41
CA VAL A 108 5.82 -11.90 12.25
C VAL A 108 7.05 -11.65 11.38
N VAL A 109 6.95 -11.94 10.10
CA VAL A 109 7.96 -11.56 9.10
C VAL A 109 7.38 -10.44 8.25
N ASP A 110 8.05 -9.29 8.26
CA ASP A 110 7.67 -8.10 7.51
C ASP A 110 8.60 -7.91 6.32
N LEU A 111 8.05 -8.09 5.11
CA LEU A 111 8.71 -7.86 3.82
C LEU A 111 8.28 -6.55 3.18
N SER A 112 7.55 -5.72 3.91
CA SER A 112 7.02 -4.47 3.39
C SER A 112 8.02 -3.32 3.54
N ALA A 113 7.68 -2.18 2.95
CA ALA A 113 8.50 -0.98 2.98
C ALA A 113 7.61 0.26 3.10
N LEU A 114 8.21 1.40 3.30
CA LEU A 114 7.62 2.73 3.39
C LEU A 114 6.76 2.92 4.65
N TRP A 115 5.42 2.83 4.57
CA TRP A 115 4.58 3.20 5.71
C TRP A 115 3.53 2.15 6.09
N ALA A 116 2.64 1.75 5.18
CA ALA A 116 1.47 0.94 5.52
C ALA A 116 1.81 -0.39 6.21
N GLY A 117 2.69 -1.18 5.60
CA GLY A 117 3.14 -2.46 6.15
C GLY A 117 4.00 -2.31 7.40
N PRO A 118 5.02 -1.43 7.43
CA PRO A 118 5.80 -1.18 8.63
C PRO A 118 4.95 -0.68 9.80
N LEU A 119 3.90 0.14 9.58
CA LEU A 119 2.98 0.52 10.64
C LEU A 119 2.16 -0.67 11.14
N CYS A 120 1.69 -1.54 10.24
CA CYS A 120 1.03 -2.77 10.64
C CYS A 120 1.96 -3.62 11.52
N ALA A 121 3.19 -3.87 11.07
CA ALA A 121 4.20 -4.62 11.80
C ALA A 121 4.51 -4.00 13.18
N HIS A 122 4.64 -2.67 13.24
CA HIS A 122 4.84 -1.93 14.49
C HIS A 122 3.69 -2.14 15.46
N LEU A 123 2.43 -2.03 15.00
CA LEU A 123 1.27 -2.23 15.85
C LEU A 123 1.16 -3.68 16.36
N LEU A 124 1.51 -4.66 15.53
CA LEU A 124 1.58 -6.08 15.97
C LEU A 124 2.69 -6.28 17.02
N HIS A 125 3.85 -5.62 16.85
CA HIS A 125 4.90 -5.59 17.87
C HIS A 125 4.40 -5.00 19.19
N GLN A 126 3.66 -3.89 19.14
CA GLN A 126 3.05 -3.29 20.35
C GLN A 126 2.00 -4.22 21.00
N CYS A 127 1.38 -5.11 20.24
CA CYS A 127 0.54 -6.18 20.77
C CYS A 127 1.34 -7.35 21.38
N GLY A 128 2.68 -7.29 21.35
CA GLY A 128 3.58 -8.28 21.95
C GLY A 128 4.20 -9.27 20.96
N MET A 129 3.84 -9.25 19.67
CA MET A 129 4.39 -10.20 18.69
C MET A 129 5.87 -9.94 18.39
N GLN A 130 6.60 -10.99 18.05
CA GLN A 130 8.02 -10.92 17.67
C GLN A 130 8.13 -10.59 16.18
N VAL A 131 8.54 -9.36 15.85
CA VAL A 131 8.65 -8.91 14.45
C VAL A 131 10.09 -9.01 13.97
N THR A 132 10.27 -9.58 12.78
CA THR A 132 11.50 -9.52 11.99
C THR A 132 11.22 -8.78 10.70
N THR A 133 11.81 -7.61 10.54
CA THR A 133 11.80 -6.83 9.28
C THR A 133 12.92 -7.31 8.38
N VAL A 134 12.59 -7.67 7.16
CA VAL A 134 13.54 -8.10 6.14
C VAL A 134 13.66 -7.02 5.06
N THR A 135 14.90 -6.61 4.79
CA THR A 135 15.21 -5.61 3.75
C THR A 135 16.13 -6.23 2.68
N SER A 136 16.08 -5.67 1.48
CA SER A 136 16.98 -6.06 0.41
C SER A 136 18.22 -5.16 0.40
N SER A 137 19.42 -5.75 0.33
CA SER A 137 20.67 -5.01 0.21
C SER A 137 20.77 -4.17 -1.07
N HIS A 138 20.10 -4.62 -2.15
CA HIS A 138 20.09 -3.91 -3.44
C HIS A 138 18.91 -2.93 -3.59
N ARG A 139 17.93 -3.03 -2.74
CA ARG A 139 16.75 -2.17 -2.78
C ARG A 139 16.34 -1.75 -1.36
N PRO A 140 17.11 -0.82 -0.77
CA PRO A 140 16.81 -0.32 0.57
C PRO A 140 15.42 0.34 0.63
N ASP A 141 14.86 0.38 1.84
CA ASP A 141 13.59 1.07 2.07
C ASP A 141 13.77 2.58 1.89
N GLY A 142 13.01 3.19 0.98
CA GLY A 142 13.04 4.62 0.72
C GLY A 142 12.69 5.48 1.95
N ALA A 143 11.89 4.97 2.87
CA ALA A 143 11.56 5.66 4.11
C ALA A 143 12.78 5.85 5.02
N ALA A 144 13.78 4.99 4.94
CA ALA A 144 15.01 5.12 5.72
C ALA A 144 15.79 6.40 5.37
N GLN A 145 15.71 6.85 4.12
CA GLN A 145 16.34 8.07 3.63
C GLN A 145 15.38 9.27 3.66
N GLY A 146 14.17 9.08 3.16
CA GLY A 146 13.17 10.16 3.03
C GLY A 146 12.60 10.64 4.36
N SER A 147 12.39 9.74 5.32
CA SER A 147 11.87 10.07 6.66
C SER A 147 12.52 9.21 7.75
N PRO A 148 13.81 9.45 8.09
CA PRO A 148 14.55 8.61 9.03
C PRO A 148 13.91 8.53 10.43
N THR A 149 13.23 9.59 10.85
CA THR A 149 12.55 9.63 12.15
C THR A 149 11.34 8.69 12.15
N LEU A 150 10.50 8.75 11.13
CA LEU A 150 9.37 7.85 10.98
C LEU A 150 9.84 6.40 10.86
N TYR A 151 10.84 6.13 10.02
CA TYR A 151 11.44 4.82 9.86
C TYR A 151 11.87 4.21 11.21
N LYS A 152 12.62 4.97 12.01
CA LYS A 152 13.06 4.54 13.35
C LYS A 152 11.91 4.25 14.31
N VAL A 153 10.82 5.02 14.22
CA VAL A 153 9.62 4.80 15.06
C VAL A 153 8.94 3.50 14.66
N LEU A 154 8.70 3.32 13.36
CA LEU A 154 7.97 2.16 12.84
C LEU A 154 8.73 0.83 13.05
N HIS A 155 10.04 0.85 13.08
CA HIS A 155 10.87 -0.36 13.25
C HIS A 155 11.43 -0.54 14.66
N ARG A 156 10.97 0.28 15.61
CA ARG A 156 11.48 0.18 16.99
C ARG A 156 11.13 -1.16 17.62
N GLY A 157 12.15 -1.89 18.07
CA GLY A 157 12.02 -3.18 18.73
C GLY A 157 11.93 -4.38 17.80
N HIS A 158 11.93 -4.16 16.49
CA HIS A 158 12.00 -5.24 15.51
C HIS A 158 13.40 -5.84 15.43
N ASN A 159 13.48 -7.14 15.13
CA ASN A 159 14.71 -7.73 14.59
C ASN A 159 14.87 -7.27 13.13
N HIS A 160 16.10 -7.07 12.69
CA HIS A 160 16.40 -6.66 11.32
C HIS A 160 17.26 -7.72 10.63
N LEU A 161 16.88 -8.05 9.42
CA LEU A 161 17.60 -8.96 8.56
C LEU A 161 17.76 -8.35 7.16
N GLU A 162 18.98 -8.09 6.75
CA GLU A 162 19.29 -7.66 5.39
C GLU A 162 19.73 -8.85 4.56
N LEU A 163 19.14 -9.04 3.38
CA LEU A 163 19.39 -10.16 2.49
C LEU A 163 19.64 -9.68 1.06
N ASP A 164 20.48 -10.41 0.36
CA ASP A 164 20.66 -10.27 -1.08
C ASP A 164 19.71 -11.20 -1.83
N PHE A 165 18.64 -10.66 -2.41
CA PHE A 165 17.64 -11.45 -3.15
C PHE A 165 18.16 -11.98 -4.51
N SER A 166 19.41 -11.69 -4.88
CA SER A 166 20.11 -12.37 -5.99
C SER A 166 20.90 -13.60 -5.54
N SER A 167 21.15 -13.74 -4.23
CA SER A 167 21.88 -14.86 -3.64
C SER A 167 20.96 -16.04 -3.35
N GLN A 168 21.28 -17.21 -3.90
CA GLN A 168 20.56 -18.45 -3.62
C GLN A 168 20.63 -18.88 -2.15
N GLU A 169 21.70 -18.52 -1.43
CA GLU A 169 21.83 -18.79 -0.01
C GLU A 169 20.86 -17.92 0.80
N ASP A 170 20.80 -16.61 0.49
CA ASP A 170 19.89 -15.69 1.19
C ASP A 170 18.41 -15.96 0.84
N LEU A 171 18.12 -16.40 -0.39
CA LEU A 171 16.76 -16.84 -0.73
C LEU A 171 16.33 -18.08 0.07
N ARG A 172 17.23 -19.04 0.32
CA ARG A 172 16.93 -20.18 1.20
C ARG A 172 16.70 -19.71 2.65
N ARG A 173 17.52 -18.81 3.16
CA ARG A 173 17.34 -18.23 4.50
C ARG A 173 16.00 -17.52 4.62
N LEU A 174 15.61 -16.78 3.58
CA LEU A 174 14.30 -16.15 3.53
C LEU A 174 13.17 -17.17 3.49
N ALA A 175 13.29 -18.22 2.67
CA ALA A 175 12.29 -19.30 2.64
C ALA A 175 12.12 -19.97 4.00
N ASP A 176 13.21 -20.28 4.70
CA ASP A 176 13.18 -20.87 6.05
C ASP A 176 12.51 -19.92 7.05
N LEU A 177 12.81 -18.61 6.97
CA LEU A 177 12.22 -17.62 7.84
C LEU A 177 10.70 -17.52 7.60
N LEU A 178 10.29 -17.44 6.34
CA LEU A 178 8.88 -17.40 5.94
C LEU A 178 8.13 -18.68 6.35
N HIS A 179 8.76 -19.85 6.16
CA HIS A 179 8.16 -21.13 6.56
C HIS A 179 7.89 -21.23 8.07
N ASN A 180 8.70 -20.59 8.89
CA ASN A 180 8.61 -20.60 10.34
C ASN A 180 7.82 -19.40 10.92
N ALA A 181 7.31 -18.52 10.10
CA ALA A 181 6.48 -17.39 10.53
C ALA A 181 5.05 -17.82 10.81
N ASP A 182 4.40 -17.17 11.76
CA ASP A 182 2.96 -17.29 12.03
C ASP A 182 2.17 -16.26 11.17
N VAL A 183 2.76 -15.09 10.98
CA VAL A 183 2.22 -14.02 10.15
C VAL A 183 3.28 -13.52 9.18
N VAL A 184 2.92 -13.36 7.92
CA VAL A 184 3.76 -12.71 6.91
C VAL A 184 3.06 -11.46 6.40
N ILE A 185 3.79 -10.37 6.30
CA ILE A 185 3.34 -9.10 5.72
C ILE A 185 4.12 -8.85 4.44
N GLU A 186 3.44 -8.81 3.30
CA GLU A 186 4.05 -8.42 2.02
C GLU A 186 3.41 -7.14 1.48
N GLY A 187 4.25 -6.19 1.01
CA GLY A 187 3.83 -4.96 0.33
C GLY A 187 4.25 -4.92 -1.13
N SER A 188 4.83 -6.00 -1.65
CA SER A 188 5.25 -6.10 -3.05
C SER A 188 4.08 -6.50 -3.97
N ARG A 189 4.26 -6.23 -5.28
CA ARG A 189 3.31 -6.76 -6.26
C ARG A 189 3.32 -8.30 -6.21
N PRO A 190 2.16 -8.96 -6.34
CA PRO A 190 2.05 -10.44 -6.19
C PRO A 190 3.02 -11.24 -7.04
N ARG A 191 3.43 -10.70 -8.21
CA ARG A 191 4.40 -11.34 -9.10
C ARG A 191 5.82 -11.36 -8.55
N ALA A 192 6.18 -10.46 -7.63
CA ALA A 192 7.57 -10.31 -7.17
C ALA A 192 8.04 -11.54 -6.38
N LEU A 193 7.30 -11.93 -5.35
CA LEU A 193 7.62 -13.13 -4.58
C LEU A 193 7.39 -14.41 -5.39
N ARG A 194 6.38 -14.44 -6.28
CA ARG A 194 6.15 -15.58 -7.17
C ARG A 194 7.32 -15.82 -8.11
N ALA A 195 7.97 -14.77 -8.62
CA ALA A 195 9.15 -14.92 -9.47
C ALA A 195 10.38 -15.50 -8.74
N LEU A 196 10.34 -15.51 -7.41
CA LEU A 196 11.38 -16.09 -6.54
C LEU A 196 10.94 -17.43 -5.93
N ASP A 197 9.75 -17.96 -6.29
CA ASP A 197 9.12 -19.11 -5.65
C ASP A 197 8.95 -18.95 -4.12
N LEU A 198 8.81 -17.72 -3.66
CA LEU A 198 8.67 -17.34 -2.25
C LEU A 198 7.28 -16.79 -1.91
N ASP A 199 6.33 -16.89 -2.83
CA ASP A 199 4.94 -16.56 -2.54
C ASP A 199 4.29 -17.67 -1.68
N ARG A 200 3.18 -17.32 -1.05
CA ARG A 200 2.46 -18.20 -0.14
C ARG A 200 2.14 -19.58 -0.72
N ASP A 201 1.67 -19.60 -1.96
CA ASP A 201 1.19 -20.84 -2.59
C ASP A 201 2.36 -21.77 -2.97
N SER A 202 3.53 -21.19 -3.30
CA SER A 202 4.76 -21.93 -3.60
C SER A 202 5.40 -22.50 -2.32
N LEU A 203 5.45 -21.72 -1.25
CA LEU A 203 6.13 -22.12 0.00
C LEU A 203 5.30 -23.09 0.84
N LEU A 204 4.00 -22.92 0.92
CA LEU A 204 3.12 -23.62 1.87
C LEU A 204 1.77 -23.96 1.23
N PRO A 205 1.72 -24.87 0.29
CA PRO A 205 0.44 -25.33 -0.26
C PRO A 205 -0.41 -25.91 0.87
N GLY A 206 -1.48 -25.21 1.26
CA GLY A 206 -2.33 -25.57 2.40
C GLY A 206 -1.76 -25.20 3.77
N GLY A 207 -0.89 -24.20 3.84
CA GLY A 207 -0.14 -23.79 5.01
C GLY A 207 -0.98 -23.16 6.13
N LYS A 208 -0.42 -23.23 7.34
CA LYS A 208 -1.03 -22.78 8.60
C LYS A 208 -0.59 -21.36 8.98
N GLN A 209 -0.50 -20.46 8.02
CA GLN A 209 -0.02 -19.09 8.22
C GLN A 209 -1.09 -18.07 7.88
N LEU A 210 -1.01 -16.94 8.53
CA LEU A 210 -1.75 -15.77 8.12
C LEU A 210 -0.85 -14.91 7.23
N TRP A 211 -1.21 -14.79 5.96
CA TRP A 211 -0.45 -14.00 4.99
C TRP A 211 -1.21 -12.74 4.62
N LEU A 212 -0.69 -11.59 5.02
CA LEU A 212 -1.20 -10.30 4.61
C LEU A 212 -0.52 -9.87 3.31
N SER A 213 -1.32 -9.62 2.27
CA SER A 213 -0.87 -8.95 1.07
C SER A 213 -1.45 -7.53 1.01
N LEU A 214 -0.57 -6.54 1.14
CA LEU A 214 -0.89 -5.13 0.99
C LEU A 214 -0.64 -4.71 -0.45
N THR A 215 -1.69 -4.25 -1.13
CA THR A 215 -1.61 -3.82 -2.52
C THR A 215 -2.27 -2.45 -2.70
N ALA A 216 -1.94 -1.75 -3.77
CA ALA A 216 -2.60 -0.49 -4.06
C ALA A 216 -4.09 -0.68 -4.38
N TYR A 217 -4.42 -1.68 -5.24
CA TYR A 217 -5.76 -1.85 -5.81
C TYR A 217 -6.32 -3.28 -5.70
N GLY A 218 -5.66 -4.20 -4.97
CA GLY A 218 -6.03 -5.62 -4.84
C GLY A 218 -5.18 -6.54 -5.72
N ARG A 219 -5.15 -7.83 -5.35
CA ARG A 219 -4.28 -8.84 -6.00
C ARG A 219 -4.75 -9.31 -7.37
N ARG A 220 -6.04 -9.14 -7.68
CA ARG A 220 -6.63 -9.68 -8.92
C ARG A 220 -6.15 -8.90 -10.15
N ALA A 221 -5.94 -9.61 -11.26
CA ALA A 221 -5.64 -8.98 -12.54
C ALA A 221 -6.80 -8.08 -13.01
N PRO A 222 -6.55 -6.92 -13.62
CA PRO A 222 -5.24 -6.32 -13.88
C PRO A 222 -4.67 -5.51 -12.70
N PHE A 223 -5.41 -5.39 -11.60
CA PHE A 223 -5.14 -4.47 -10.49
C PHE A 223 -3.88 -4.85 -9.69
N GLY A 224 -3.55 -6.13 -9.60
CA GLY A 224 -2.38 -6.63 -8.88
C GLY A 224 -1.04 -6.17 -9.45
N ASP A 225 -1.01 -5.69 -10.69
CA ASP A 225 0.18 -5.13 -11.32
C ASP A 225 0.28 -3.60 -11.21
N TRP A 226 -0.80 -2.93 -10.80
CA TRP A 226 -0.80 -1.49 -10.67
C TRP A 226 -0.03 -1.05 -9.43
N VAL A 227 0.79 -0.03 -9.63
CA VAL A 227 1.51 0.63 -8.53
C VAL A 227 0.69 1.79 -8.01
N GLY A 228 0.73 2.00 -6.70
CA GLY A 228 0.13 3.15 -6.05
C GLY A 228 0.65 3.26 -4.63
N PHE A 229 0.63 4.46 -4.09
CA PHE A 229 1.05 4.83 -2.74
C PHE A 229 -0.08 5.60 -2.04
N GLY A 230 0.16 6.03 -0.82
CA GLY A 230 -0.86 6.59 0.03
C GLY A 230 -1.63 7.78 -0.54
N ASP A 231 -1.00 8.68 -1.30
CA ASP A 231 -1.62 9.88 -1.84
C ASP A 231 -2.44 9.62 -3.11
N ASP A 232 -1.82 9.03 -4.14
CA ASP A 232 -2.49 8.79 -5.42
C ASP A 232 -3.64 7.79 -5.26
N VAL A 233 -3.49 6.81 -4.37
CA VAL A 233 -4.54 5.84 -4.07
C VAL A 233 -5.65 6.45 -3.21
N ALA A 234 -5.33 7.34 -2.25
CA ALA A 234 -6.33 8.10 -1.50
C ALA A 234 -7.21 8.92 -2.43
N LEU A 235 -6.59 9.64 -3.38
CA LEU A 235 -7.32 10.39 -4.41
C LEU A 235 -8.23 9.47 -5.23
N ALA A 236 -7.72 8.34 -5.70
CA ALA A 236 -8.50 7.34 -6.44
C ALA A 236 -9.69 6.81 -5.63
N GLY A 237 -9.51 6.56 -4.33
CA GLY A 237 -10.55 6.13 -3.39
C GLY A 237 -11.54 7.22 -3.03
N GLY A 238 -11.30 8.46 -3.48
CA GLY A 238 -12.11 9.63 -3.22
C GLY A 238 -11.86 10.26 -1.84
N LEU A 239 -10.79 9.90 -1.17
CA LEU A 239 -10.38 10.47 0.11
C LEU A 239 -9.43 11.65 -0.15
N PHE A 240 -10.02 12.81 -0.44
CA PHE A 240 -9.34 14.07 -0.70
C PHE A 240 -10.21 15.23 -0.19
N CYS A 241 -9.64 16.38 0.03
CA CYS A 241 -10.38 17.63 0.27
C CYS A 241 -10.40 18.50 -1.01
N GLN A 242 -11.19 19.56 -0.98
CA GLN A 242 -11.22 20.58 -2.02
C GLN A 242 -10.83 21.92 -1.42
N ASN A 243 -10.02 22.68 -2.13
CA ASN A 243 -9.78 24.06 -1.78
C ASN A 243 -10.98 24.96 -2.19
N LYS A 244 -10.88 26.26 -1.92
CA LYS A 244 -11.93 27.22 -2.21
C LYS A 244 -12.26 27.35 -3.70
N GLU A 245 -11.33 27.01 -4.57
CA GLU A 245 -11.45 27.01 -6.02
C GLU A 245 -12.03 25.68 -6.55
N GLY A 246 -12.33 24.71 -5.66
CA GLY A 246 -12.81 23.38 -6.03
C GLY A 246 -11.72 22.43 -6.56
N THR A 247 -10.45 22.79 -6.40
CA THR A 247 -9.30 21.94 -6.77
C THR A 247 -9.13 20.85 -5.72
N PRO A 248 -8.99 19.56 -6.11
CA PRO A 248 -8.71 18.49 -5.17
C PRO A 248 -7.31 18.63 -4.58
N GLU A 249 -7.22 18.44 -3.29
CA GLU A 249 -5.98 18.44 -2.52
C GLU A 249 -5.87 17.17 -1.67
N PHE A 250 -4.65 16.71 -1.43
CA PHE A 250 -4.40 15.57 -0.54
C PHE A 250 -4.73 15.92 0.91
N ILE A 251 -5.21 14.94 1.66
CA ILE A 251 -5.46 15.05 3.10
C ILE A 251 -4.21 14.57 3.82
N GLY A 252 -3.48 15.50 4.42
CA GLY A 252 -2.24 15.16 5.12
C GLY A 252 -1.15 14.64 4.16
N ASP A 253 -0.44 13.62 4.61
CA ASP A 253 0.65 12.97 3.89
C ASP A 253 0.33 11.48 3.76
N ALA A 254 0.25 10.98 2.54
CA ALA A 254 0.04 9.58 2.20
C ALA A 254 -1.06 8.88 3.03
N VAL A 255 -2.21 9.54 3.27
CA VAL A 255 -3.21 9.15 4.27
C VAL A 255 -3.75 7.72 4.13
N ALA A 256 -3.77 7.16 2.92
CA ALA A 256 -4.20 5.77 2.72
C ALA A 256 -3.22 4.76 3.34
N ASP A 257 -1.93 5.10 3.47
CA ASP A 257 -0.93 4.21 4.08
C ASP A 257 -1.20 3.98 5.57
N PRO A 258 -1.21 5.01 6.45
CA PRO A 258 -1.46 4.77 7.87
C PRO A 258 -2.84 4.18 8.13
N LEU A 259 -3.88 4.57 7.40
CA LEU A 259 -5.18 3.94 7.52
C LEU A 259 -5.10 2.44 7.20
N SER A 260 -4.44 2.07 6.10
CA SER A 260 -4.29 0.65 5.71
C SER A 260 -3.47 -0.14 6.72
N GLY A 261 -2.41 0.43 7.27
CA GLY A 261 -1.61 -0.21 8.33
C GLY A 261 -2.44 -0.52 9.58
N ILE A 262 -3.29 0.43 10.02
CA ILE A 262 -4.19 0.23 11.16
C ILE A 262 -5.24 -0.85 10.86
N PHE A 263 -5.91 -0.78 9.69
CA PHE A 263 -6.90 -1.79 9.30
C PHE A 263 -6.28 -3.19 9.19
N ALA A 264 -5.06 -3.29 8.64
CA ALA A 264 -4.32 -4.53 8.51
C ALA A 264 -3.99 -5.14 9.88
N ALA A 265 -3.42 -4.36 10.78
CA ALA A 265 -3.08 -4.82 12.13
C ALA A 265 -4.34 -5.30 12.88
N LEU A 266 -5.44 -4.52 12.81
CA LEU A 266 -6.70 -4.90 13.44
C LEU A 266 -7.27 -6.21 12.85
N ALA A 267 -7.21 -6.38 11.53
CA ALA A 267 -7.68 -7.60 10.88
C ALA A 267 -6.83 -8.82 11.30
N ILE A 268 -5.50 -8.68 11.31
CA ILE A 268 -4.58 -9.75 11.77
C ILE A 268 -4.89 -10.15 13.21
N VAL A 269 -4.97 -9.20 14.13
CA VAL A 269 -5.27 -9.51 15.54
C VAL A 269 -6.61 -10.24 15.66
N LYS A 270 -7.64 -9.82 14.91
CA LYS A 270 -8.95 -10.49 14.90
C LYS A 270 -8.91 -11.90 14.34
N LEU A 271 -8.14 -12.12 13.26
CA LEU A 271 -7.99 -13.44 12.64
C LEU A 271 -7.19 -14.38 13.56
N VAL A 272 -6.11 -13.88 14.18
CA VAL A 272 -5.33 -14.60 15.20
C VAL A 272 -6.22 -15.03 16.37
N GLN A 273 -7.05 -14.14 16.91
CA GLN A 273 -8.00 -14.47 18.00
C GLN A 273 -9.04 -15.52 17.60
N ARG A 274 -9.30 -15.71 16.31
CA ARG A 274 -10.24 -16.70 15.77
C ARG A 274 -9.55 -17.97 15.28
N ASP A 275 -8.27 -18.10 15.54
CA ASP A 275 -7.46 -19.23 15.04
C ASP A 275 -7.59 -19.44 13.53
N ALA A 276 -7.61 -18.34 12.76
CA ALA A 276 -7.82 -18.34 11.34
C ALA A 276 -6.50 -18.22 10.57
N SER A 277 -6.25 -19.12 9.61
CA SER A 277 -5.14 -19.07 8.66
C SER A 277 -5.63 -18.84 7.25
N GLY A 278 -4.81 -18.22 6.44
CA GLY A 278 -5.18 -17.92 5.05
C GLY A 278 -4.51 -16.68 4.51
N LEU A 279 -4.99 -16.25 3.36
CA LEU A 279 -4.58 -15.04 2.67
C LEU A 279 -5.54 -13.89 3.00
N LEU A 280 -4.99 -12.82 3.57
CA LEU A 280 -5.68 -11.55 3.78
C LEU A 280 -5.22 -10.58 2.67
N ASP A 281 -6.07 -10.33 1.68
CA ASP A 281 -5.85 -9.34 0.61
C ASP A 281 -6.46 -8.01 1.06
N LEU A 282 -5.62 -7.01 1.31
CA LEU A 282 -6.02 -5.67 1.69
C LEU A 282 -5.48 -4.67 0.68
N SER A 283 -6.38 -3.87 0.11
CA SER A 283 -5.97 -2.80 -0.80
C SER A 283 -6.14 -1.41 -0.18
N LEU A 284 -5.15 -0.56 -0.39
CA LEU A 284 -5.18 0.83 0.04
C LEU A 284 -6.41 1.56 -0.52
N PHE A 285 -6.76 1.28 -1.77
CA PHE A 285 -7.94 1.82 -2.43
C PHE A 285 -9.24 1.47 -1.70
N ALA A 286 -9.43 0.20 -1.31
CA ALA A 286 -10.63 -0.24 -0.62
C ALA A 286 -10.74 0.42 0.77
N VAL A 287 -9.62 0.56 1.49
CA VAL A 287 -9.56 1.27 2.77
C VAL A 287 -9.93 2.75 2.59
N ALA A 288 -9.32 3.45 1.65
CA ALA A 288 -9.61 4.86 1.37
C ALA A 288 -11.09 5.07 1.01
N SER A 289 -11.63 4.22 0.12
CA SER A 289 -13.04 4.27 -0.28
C SER A 289 -13.99 3.99 0.89
N HIS A 290 -13.62 3.07 1.79
CA HIS A 290 -14.41 2.78 3.00
C HIS A 290 -14.43 3.98 3.95
N CYS A 291 -13.27 4.56 4.24
CA CYS A 291 -13.16 5.73 5.11
C CYS A 291 -13.98 6.90 4.57
N ARG A 292 -13.91 7.17 3.27
CA ARG A 292 -14.75 8.18 2.62
C ARG A 292 -16.25 7.94 2.85
N LYS A 293 -16.74 6.72 2.58
CA LYS A 293 -18.15 6.37 2.76
C LYS A 293 -18.62 6.61 4.20
N LYS A 294 -17.74 6.30 5.18
CA LYS A 294 -18.06 6.53 6.60
C LYS A 294 -18.15 8.01 6.95
N ILE A 295 -17.25 8.85 6.45
CA ILE A 295 -17.29 10.30 6.68
C ILE A 295 -18.63 10.86 6.15
N HIS A 296 -19.03 10.53 4.92
CA HIS A 296 -20.29 11.00 4.35
C HIS A 296 -21.52 10.48 5.10
N SER A 297 -21.54 9.21 5.51
CA SER A 297 -22.67 8.63 6.25
C SER A 297 -22.85 9.22 7.66
N SER A 298 -21.79 9.78 8.24
CA SER A 298 -21.81 10.44 9.55
C SER A 298 -22.22 11.92 9.48
N GLY A 299 -22.62 12.43 8.31
CA GLY A 299 -22.96 13.85 8.10
C GLY A 299 -21.73 14.77 8.11
N GLY A 300 -20.54 14.21 8.09
CA GLY A 300 -19.29 14.96 7.99
C GLY A 300 -19.10 15.47 6.55
N THR A 301 -19.01 16.78 6.40
CA THR A 301 -18.40 17.41 5.23
C THR A 301 -16.93 17.55 5.53
N MET A 302 -16.05 17.16 4.61
CA MET A 302 -14.65 17.52 4.69
C MET A 302 -14.52 19.00 4.34
N SER A 303 -14.83 19.86 5.31
CA SER A 303 -14.83 21.31 5.17
C SER A 303 -13.47 21.92 5.45
N ASP A 304 -13.25 23.07 4.87
CA ASP A 304 -12.10 23.97 4.76
C ASP A 304 -11.30 24.32 6.02
N GLU A 305 -11.53 23.71 7.18
CA GLU A 305 -10.88 24.12 8.44
C GLU A 305 -9.52 23.48 8.73
N TYR A 306 -9.02 22.63 7.86
CA TYR A 306 -7.65 22.12 8.01
C TYR A 306 -6.63 23.08 7.41
N HIS A 307 -6.33 24.14 8.15
CA HIS A 307 -5.13 24.94 7.91
C HIS A 307 -3.88 24.06 8.06
N ARG A 308 -3.17 23.81 6.95
CA ARG A 308 -1.83 23.22 7.01
C ARG A 308 -0.93 24.11 7.86
N PRO A 309 -0.30 23.61 8.93
CA PRO A 309 0.92 24.24 9.39
C PRO A 309 1.93 24.12 8.24
N ASN A 310 2.61 25.21 7.92
CA ASN A 310 3.66 25.29 6.90
C ASN A 310 4.73 24.21 7.14
N LEU A 311 4.52 23.01 6.67
CA LEU A 311 5.56 22.00 6.54
C LEU A 311 6.15 22.15 5.14
N ARG A 312 7.18 22.98 5.05
CA ARG A 312 8.12 22.92 3.92
C ARG A 312 8.97 21.68 4.14
N CYS A 313 8.82 20.68 3.25
CA CYS A 313 9.84 19.64 3.05
C CYS A 313 11.00 20.22 2.28
#